data_9e07950cecaceb3e135582ebd4464ac2
#
_entry.id   9e07950cecaceb3e135582ebd4464ac2
#
_cell.length_a   1.000
_cell.length_b   1.000
_cell.length_c   1.000
_cell.angle_alpha   90.00
_cell.angle_beta   90.00
_cell.angle_gamma   90.00
#
_symmetry.space_group_name_H-M   'P 1'
#
loop_
_entity.id
_entity.type
_entity.pdbx_description
1 polymer ?
#
loop_
_entity_poly.entity_id
_entity_poly.type
_entity_poly.pdbx_seq_one_letter_code
_entity_poly.pdbx_strand_id
1 'polypeptide(L)'
;MKIAAIYTQSVGPLPDGEIRFENDWTGEIESNVLITGPNGCGKSTLLRAISLLWRAFGHWLGTRKRFYINGNSSRWFYPWNANFAIILDTFSHEGEKQIGLFIGSEVFFTLLGEKYPDIYWIGETLSLGYEEDDELIIMSSGELFLPDESWWSHWSSQYQRLVLKGPSVDMPNLVYLDAEARRWVRPQKDIGNLSPDDSSQAWLATYEVNDNWKGQLESSLFNMKATMPDEYPEMIVTLNQFFSGKHIEAEIHPGQRQRVLLDSGNNHSLDALSSGEHQVLIMLFTVQRWLQPGGVVLIDEPDLHLHPSLISPLLASIENIVARKNGQLVITSHATDIWQRYDNMGLRIDLTDGKDAENGQR
;
A
#
# COMPACT_ATOMS: atom_id res chain seq x y z
N MET A 1 11.21 6.31 4.24
CA MET A 1 10.02 6.45 5.13
C MET A 1 9.69 5.09 5.70
N LYS A 2 9.39 5.04 6.98
CA LYS A 2 8.79 3.88 7.63
C LYS A 2 7.63 4.31 8.51
N ILE A 3 6.63 3.45 8.65
CA ILE A 3 5.58 3.59 9.65
C ILE A 3 6.17 3.08 10.97
N ALA A 4 6.24 3.94 11.98
CA ALA A 4 6.76 3.60 13.30
C ALA A 4 5.67 3.00 14.19
N ALA A 5 4.48 3.60 14.17
CA ALA A 5 3.34 3.15 14.94
C ALA A 5 2.02 3.51 14.26
N ILE A 6 0.97 2.81 14.66
CA ILE A 6 -0.42 3.06 14.27
C ILE A 6 -1.23 3.20 15.56
N TYR A 7 -2.16 4.13 15.59
CA TYR A 7 -3.11 4.26 16.69
C TYR A 7 -4.54 4.19 16.18
N THR A 8 -5.31 3.31 16.78
CA THR A 8 -6.70 3.03 16.38
C THR A 8 -7.66 3.21 17.56
N GLN A 9 -8.83 3.73 17.29
CA GLN A 9 -9.94 3.78 18.25
C GLN A 9 -11.27 3.62 17.50
N SER A 10 -12.00 2.56 17.80
CA SER A 10 -13.29 2.24 17.17
C SER A 10 -13.22 2.04 15.65
N VAL A 11 -12.14 1.44 15.16
CA VAL A 11 -11.93 1.15 13.73
C VAL A 11 -12.34 -0.28 13.42
N GLY A 12 -13.64 -0.51 13.29
CA GLY A 12 -14.20 -1.82 12.95
C GLY A 12 -13.71 -2.94 13.88
N PRO A 13 -13.14 -4.02 13.35
CA PRO A 13 -12.68 -5.14 14.14
C PRO A 13 -11.28 -4.94 14.76
N LEU A 14 -10.60 -3.83 14.46
CA LEU A 14 -9.26 -3.56 15.00
C LEU A 14 -9.31 -3.38 16.52
N PRO A 15 -8.27 -3.81 17.25
CA PRO A 15 -8.13 -3.48 18.66
C PRO A 15 -7.93 -1.97 18.83
N ASP A 16 -8.52 -1.39 19.86
CA ASP A 16 -8.23 0.00 20.23
C ASP A 16 -6.83 0.10 20.85
N GLY A 17 -6.12 1.14 20.50
CA GLY A 17 -4.79 1.41 21.06
C GLY A 17 -3.68 1.52 20.02
N GLU A 18 -2.47 1.29 20.48
CA GLU A 18 -1.25 1.46 19.71
C GLU A 18 -0.72 0.12 19.18
N ILE A 19 -0.35 0.10 17.90
CA ILE A 19 0.33 -1.00 17.24
C ILE A 19 1.71 -0.47 16.83
N ARG A 20 2.79 -0.96 17.45
CA ARG A 20 4.15 -0.51 17.19
C ARG A 20 4.85 -1.40 16.18
N PHE A 21 5.60 -0.76 15.29
CA PHE A 21 6.44 -1.42 14.29
C PHE A 21 7.93 -1.35 14.68
N GLU A 22 8.20 -1.09 15.93
CA GLU A 22 9.54 -1.03 16.51
C GLU A 22 9.90 -2.37 17.14
N ASN A 23 11.16 -2.74 17.03
CA ASN A 23 11.71 -3.90 17.71
C ASN A 23 11.96 -3.54 19.18
N ASP A 24 11.35 -4.28 20.10
CA ASP A 24 11.44 -4.03 21.55
C ASP A 24 12.89 -4.09 22.11
N TRP A 25 13.79 -4.80 21.40
CA TRP A 25 15.19 -4.97 21.82
C TRP A 25 16.13 -3.88 21.32
N THR A 26 15.91 -3.43 20.07
CA THR A 26 16.79 -2.46 19.41
C THR A 26 16.23 -1.05 19.45
N GLY A 27 14.92 -0.90 19.60
CA GLY A 27 14.20 0.37 19.45
C GLY A 27 14.17 0.89 18.00
N GLU A 28 14.59 0.07 17.04
CA GLU A 28 14.58 0.43 15.62
C GLU A 28 13.25 0.06 14.98
N ILE A 29 12.81 0.89 14.04
CA ILE A 29 11.61 0.61 13.23
C ILE A 29 11.93 -0.51 12.25
N GLU A 30 11.20 -1.61 12.34
CA GLU A 30 11.41 -2.77 11.50
C GLU A 30 11.07 -2.52 10.04
N SER A 31 11.90 -3.09 9.16
CA SER A 31 11.71 -2.98 7.71
C SER A 31 10.78 -4.04 7.16
N ASN A 32 10.62 -5.16 7.84
CA ASN A 32 9.77 -6.27 7.44
C ASN A 32 8.79 -6.59 8.57
N VAL A 33 7.52 -6.33 8.35
CA VAL A 33 6.45 -6.49 9.35
C VAL A 33 5.39 -7.45 8.82
N LEU A 34 5.02 -8.43 9.64
CA LEU A 34 3.92 -9.35 9.39
C LEU A 34 2.80 -9.11 10.40
N ILE A 35 1.61 -8.84 9.92
CA ILE A 35 0.39 -8.73 10.72
C ILE A 35 -0.34 -10.07 10.68
N THR A 36 -0.55 -10.67 11.86
CA THR A 36 -1.24 -11.96 12.03
C THR A 36 -2.51 -11.80 12.87
N GLY A 37 -3.28 -12.86 12.94
CA GLY A 37 -4.51 -12.95 13.72
C GLY A 37 -5.60 -13.76 13.00
N PRO A 38 -6.69 -14.13 13.67
CA PRO A 38 -7.78 -14.90 13.09
C PRO A 38 -8.53 -14.13 11.98
N ASN A 39 -9.41 -14.85 11.27
CA ASN A 39 -10.29 -14.21 10.30
C ASN A 39 -11.19 -13.18 11.00
N GLY A 40 -11.35 -12.01 10.38
CA GLY A 40 -12.19 -10.93 10.90
C GLY A 40 -11.53 -10.07 11.99
N CYS A 41 -10.27 -10.29 12.40
CA CYS A 41 -9.59 -9.44 13.39
C CYS A 41 -9.17 -8.06 12.87
N GLY A 42 -9.29 -7.81 11.55
CA GLY A 42 -9.03 -6.48 10.98
C GLY A 42 -7.73 -6.32 10.20
N LYS A 43 -7.00 -7.39 9.88
CA LYS A 43 -5.74 -7.30 9.11
C LYS A 43 -5.87 -6.48 7.82
N SER A 44 -6.80 -6.86 6.95
CA SER A 44 -7.07 -6.13 5.70
C SER A 44 -7.60 -4.72 5.96
N THR A 45 -8.40 -4.54 7.03
CA THR A 45 -8.89 -3.23 7.47
C THR A 45 -7.74 -2.30 7.83
N LEU A 46 -6.72 -2.80 8.53
CA LEU A 46 -5.53 -2.05 8.89
C LEU A 46 -4.78 -1.54 7.65
N LEU A 47 -4.50 -2.42 6.68
CA LEU A 47 -3.80 -2.03 5.45
C LEU A 47 -4.62 -1.04 4.61
N ARG A 48 -5.94 -1.25 4.52
CA ARG A 48 -6.86 -0.31 3.84
C ARG A 48 -6.88 1.06 4.50
N ALA A 49 -6.88 1.11 5.84
CA ALA A 49 -6.85 2.36 6.61
C ALA A 49 -5.56 3.15 6.35
N ILE A 50 -4.39 2.49 6.35
CA ILE A 50 -3.12 3.11 6.01
C ILE A 50 -3.17 3.68 4.58
N SER A 51 -3.64 2.89 3.62
CA SER A 51 -3.76 3.31 2.21
C SER A 51 -4.69 4.52 2.04
N LEU A 52 -5.83 4.53 2.75
CA LEU A 52 -6.79 5.64 2.71
C LEU A 52 -6.19 6.92 3.31
N LEU A 53 -5.53 6.81 4.46
CA LEU A 53 -4.89 7.94 5.12
C LEU A 53 -3.75 8.52 4.25
N TRP A 54 -2.98 7.65 3.57
CA TRP A 54 -1.96 8.06 2.61
C TRP A 54 -2.56 8.79 1.40
N ARG A 55 -3.70 8.32 0.88
CA ARG A 55 -4.45 9.01 -0.17
C ARG A 55 -4.91 10.40 0.27
N ALA A 56 -5.44 10.50 1.49
CA ALA A 56 -5.84 11.77 2.09
C ALA A 56 -4.66 12.73 2.22
N PHE A 57 -3.50 12.22 2.67
CA PHE A 57 -2.28 13.01 2.78
C PHE A 57 -1.86 13.60 1.42
N GLY A 58 -1.87 12.81 0.35
CA GLY A 58 -1.60 13.33 -1.01
C GLY A 58 -2.60 14.40 -1.45
N HIS A 59 -3.88 14.24 -1.10
CA HIS A 59 -4.89 15.27 -1.36
C HIS A 59 -4.60 16.56 -0.59
N TRP A 60 -4.26 16.49 0.70
CA TRP A 60 -3.89 17.66 1.52
C TRP A 60 -2.67 18.38 0.96
N LEU A 61 -1.62 17.63 0.59
CA LEU A 61 -0.42 18.17 -0.04
C LEU A 61 -0.73 18.86 -1.38
N GLY A 62 -1.57 18.23 -2.20
CA GLY A 62 -1.89 18.74 -3.54
C GLY A 62 -2.85 19.93 -3.55
N THR A 63 -3.76 20.04 -2.60
CA THR A 63 -4.88 20.99 -2.66
C THR A 63 -4.97 21.92 -1.47
N ARG A 64 -4.35 21.58 -0.34
CA ARG A 64 -4.53 22.24 0.97
C ARG A 64 -6.00 22.31 1.40
N LYS A 65 -6.78 21.32 0.98
CA LYS A 65 -8.22 21.22 1.30
C LYS A 65 -8.52 19.91 2.00
N ARG A 66 -9.64 19.89 2.73
CA ARG A 66 -10.15 18.68 3.37
C ARG A 66 -10.39 17.58 2.35
N PHE A 67 -10.09 16.36 2.75
CA PHE A 67 -10.32 15.18 1.96
C PHE A 67 -11.77 14.71 2.14
N TYR A 68 -12.60 14.92 1.12
CA TYR A 68 -13.94 14.35 1.12
C TYR A 68 -13.87 12.86 0.83
N ILE A 69 -14.22 12.06 1.82
CA ILE A 69 -14.32 10.62 1.66
C ILE A 69 -15.65 10.34 0.95
N ASN A 70 -15.63 10.33 -0.39
CA ASN A 70 -16.79 10.00 -1.21
C ASN A 70 -16.61 8.65 -1.88
N GLY A 71 -17.68 7.82 -1.92
CA GLY A 71 -17.75 6.59 -2.69
C GLY A 71 -17.56 5.30 -1.89
N ASN A 72 -17.49 4.16 -2.60
CA ASN A 72 -17.46 2.82 -2.00
C ASN A 72 -16.25 2.55 -1.08
N SER A 73 -15.11 3.17 -1.35
CA SER A 73 -13.89 3.01 -0.55
C SER A 73 -13.97 3.64 0.85
N SER A 74 -14.90 4.54 1.08
CA SER A 74 -15.12 5.20 2.38
C SER A 74 -16.22 4.56 3.22
N ARG A 75 -17.12 3.79 2.60
CA ARG A 75 -18.25 3.17 3.32
C ARG A 75 -17.83 2.31 4.50
N TRP A 76 -16.69 1.67 4.45
CA TRP A 76 -16.18 0.87 5.55
C TRP A 76 -15.58 1.69 6.70
N PHE A 77 -15.25 2.97 6.47
CA PHE A 77 -14.77 3.91 7.51
C PHE A 77 -15.94 4.55 8.28
N TYR A 78 -17.05 4.86 7.61
CA TYR A 78 -18.21 5.54 8.18
C TYR A 78 -18.93 4.77 9.29
N PRO A 79 -19.18 3.45 9.17
CA PRO A 79 -19.97 2.75 10.16
C PRO A 79 -19.31 2.67 11.54
N TRP A 80 -18.04 3.05 11.65
CA TRP A 80 -17.24 2.73 12.82
C TRP A 80 -16.73 3.93 13.61
N ASN A 81 -17.19 5.16 13.36
CA ASN A 81 -16.63 6.37 14.00
C ASN A 81 -15.09 6.38 13.97
N ALA A 82 -14.51 5.98 12.87
CA ALA A 82 -13.12 5.58 12.79
C ALA A 82 -12.15 6.70 13.14
N ASN A 83 -11.40 6.49 14.20
CA ASN A 83 -10.27 7.31 14.62
C ASN A 83 -8.99 6.56 14.31
N PHE A 84 -8.24 7.02 13.32
CA PHE A 84 -7.07 6.33 12.81
C PHE A 84 -5.91 7.28 12.63
N ALA A 85 -4.73 6.89 13.13
CA ALA A 85 -3.51 7.66 13.00
C ALA A 85 -2.30 6.76 12.74
N ILE A 86 -1.31 7.29 12.00
CA ILE A 86 0.00 6.68 11.79
C ILE A 86 1.11 7.66 12.14
N ILE A 87 2.23 7.15 12.67
CA ILE A 87 3.44 7.91 12.94
C ILE A 87 4.50 7.49 11.93
N LEU A 88 5.11 8.48 11.26
CA LEU A 88 6.11 8.30 10.23
C LEU A 88 7.48 8.78 10.70
N ASP A 89 8.55 8.11 10.26
CA ASP A 89 9.94 8.51 10.50
C ASP A 89 10.46 9.60 9.53
N THR A 90 9.62 10.05 8.63
CA THR A 90 9.95 10.98 7.53
C THR A 90 8.98 12.16 7.52
N PHE A 91 9.19 13.13 6.65
CA PHE A 91 8.41 14.37 6.55
C PHE A 91 8.52 15.26 7.80
N SER A 92 9.69 15.24 8.46
CA SER A 92 9.91 16.01 9.69
C SER A 92 9.48 17.48 9.57
N HIS A 93 9.04 18.04 10.68
CA HIS A 93 8.74 19.45 10.83
C HIS A 93 9.74 20.10 11.79
N GLU A 94 10.22 21.31 11.45
CA GLU A 94 11.23 22.05 12.23
C GLU A 94 12.53 21.27 12.53
N GLY A 95 12.82 20.24 11.71
CA GLY A 95 14.07 19.46 11.78
C GLY A 95 14.14 18.39 12.87
N GLU A 96 13.23 18.35 13.83
CA GLU A 96 13.30 17.44 14.98
C GLU A 96 12.01 16.64 15.24
N LYS A 97 10.81 17.18 14.90
CA LYS A 97 9.56 16.50 15.20
C LYS A 97 9.18 15.50 14.11
N GLN A 98 8.89 14.29 14.53
CA GLN A 98 8.25 13.31 13.65
C GLN A 98 6.84 13.79 13.24
N ILE A 99 6.39 13.31 12.08
CA ILE A 99 5.05 13.60 11.58
C ILE A 99 4.11 12.44 11.88
N GLY A 100 2.94 12.79 12.43
CA GLY A 100 1.80 11.88 12.50
C GLY A 100 0.72 12.30 11.51
N LEU A 101 0.12 11.33 10.83
CA LEU A 101 -1.06 11.55 10.01
C LEU A 101 -2.28 11.02 10.75
N PHE A 102 -3.42 11.74 10.70
CA PHE A 102 -4.64 11.29 11.36
C PHE A 102 -5.91 11.67 10.59
N ILE A 103 -6.94 10.88 10.79
CA ILE A 103 -8.35 11.20 10.52
C ILE A 103 -9.15 10.72 11.73
N GLY A 104 -10.02 11.57 12.29
CA GLY A 104 -10.82 11.17 13.44
C GLY A 104 -11.61 12.31 14.07
N SER A 105 -12.19 12.05 15.25
CA SER A 105 -12.93 13.06 16.02
C SER A 105 -11.99 14.08 16.67
N GLU A 106 -12.52 15.21 17.10
CA GLU A 106 -11.77 16.22 17.89
C GLU A 106 -11.25 15.63 19.21
N VAL A 107 -12.03 14.73 19.84
CA VAL A 107 -11.60 14.03 21.06
C VAL A 107 -10.38 13.15 20.77
N PHE A 108 -10.39 12.45 19.65
CA PHE A 108 -9.27 11.64 19.22
C PHE A 108 -8.02 12.49 18.96
N PHE A 109 -8.17 13.61 18.28
CA PHE A 109 -7.07 14.54 18.05
C PHE A 109 -6.45 15.05 19.35
N THR A 110 -7.27 15.42 20.34
CA THR A 110 -6.81 15.83 21.66
C THR A 110 -6.03 14.72 22.35
N LEU A 111 -6.55 13.49 22.33
CA LEU A 111 -5.89 12.31 22.89
C LEU A 111 -4.52 12.05 22.22
N LEU A 112 -4.42 12.19 20.89
CA LEU A 112 -3.14 12.04 20.18
C LEU A 112 -2.12 13.10 20.64
N GLY A 113 -2.54 14.36 20.81
CA GLY A 113 -1.67 15.43 21.30
C GLY A 113 -1.18 15.22 22.72
N GLU A 114 -2.03 14.67 23.61
CA GLU A 114 -1.64 14.34 24.99
C GLU A 114 -0.69 13.15 25.06
N LYS A 115 -0.97 12.11 24.27
CA LYS A 115 -0.18 10.88 24.28
C LYS A 115 1.17 11.01 23.57
N TYR A 116 1.25 11.81 22.53
CA TYR A 116 2.41 11.98 21.68
C TYR A 116 2.76 13.48 21.49
N PRO A 117 3.22 14.18 22.55
CA PRO A 117 3.47 15.61 22.50
C PRO A 117 4.60 16.03 21.56
N ASP A 118 5.51 15.09 21.24
CA ASP A 118 6.64 15.31 20.33
C ASP A 118 6.33 15.03 18.86
N ILE A 119 5.10 14.58 18.55
CA ILE A 119 4.64 14.35 17.19
C ILE A 119 3.91 15.58 16.67
N TYR A 120 4.23 16.00 15.45
CA TYR A 120 3.44 17.00 14.74
C TYR A 120 2.33 16.33 13.94
N TRP A 121 1.09 16.53 14.37
CA TRP A 121 -0.07 15.88 13.77
C TRP A 121 -0.62 16.65 12.56
N ILE A 122 -0.75 15.95 11.43
CA ILE A 122 -1.32 16.44 10.18
C ILE A 122 -2.55 15.61 9.88
N GLY A 123 -3.66 16.24 9.57
CA GLY A 123 -4.89 15.50 9.30
C GLY A 123 -6.13 16.33 9.41
N GLU A 124 -7.26 15.67 9.46
CA GLU A 124 -8.53 16.36 9.59
C GLU A 124 -9.42 15.71 10.65
N THR A 125 -10.14 16.58 11.37
CA THR A 125 -11.21 16.13 12.27
C THR A 125 -12.49 15.89 11.50
N LEU A 126 -13.23 14.87 11.92
CA LEU A 126 -14.54 14.49 11.39
C LEU A 126 -15.59 14.75 12.45
N SER A 127 -16.66 15.45 12.09
CA SER A 127 -17.90 15.47 12.86
C SER A 127 -18.87 14.49 12.23
N LEU A 128 -19.31 13.53 13.02
CA LEU A 128 -20.30 12.54 12.62
C LEU A 128 -21.67 12.98 13.08
N GLY A 129 -22.65 12.83 12.23
CA GLY A 129 -24.07 13.09 12.54
C GLY A 129 -24.95 12.01 11.93
N TYR A 130 -26.22 11.99 12.32
CA TYR A 130 -27.22 11.09 11.74
C TYR A 130 -28.15 11.88 10.85
N GLU A 131 -28.51 11.33 9.70
CA GLU A 131 -29.66 11.82 8.92
C GLU A 131 -30.98 11.30 9.49
N GLU A 132 -32.11 11.84 8.98
CA GLU A 132 -33.47 11.49 9.46
C GLU A 132 -33.79 9.98 9.35
N ASP A 133 -33.05 9.22 8.55
CA ASP A 133 -33.17 7.77 8.36
C ASP A 133 -32.18 6.93 9.21
N ASP A 134 -31.58 7.49 10.26
CA ASP A 134 -30.55 6.85 11.10
C ASP A 134 -29.27 6.43 10.35
N GLU A 135 -29.05 6.93 9.14
CA GLU A 135 -27.77 6.73 8.45
C GLU A 135 -26.71 7.69 9.02
N LEU A 136 -25.55 7.11 9.39
CA LEU A 136 -24.41 7.88 9.86
C LEU A 136 -23.80 8.66 8.69
N ILE A 137 -23.79 9.98 8.79
CA ILE A 137 -23.17 10.86 7.80
C ILE A 137 -22.01 11.65 8.39
N ILE A 138 -21.02 11.98 7.57
CA ILE A 138 -19.99 12.94 7.96
C ILE A 138 -20.56 14.34 7.78
N MET A 139 -20.67 15.06 8.89
CA MET A 139 -21.01 16.47 8.87
C MET A 139 -19.76 17.31 8.57
N SER A 140 -19.93 18.37 7.80
CA SER A 140 -18.84 19.17 7.21
C SER A 140 -18.09 20.11 8.18
N SER A 141 -18.23 19.94 9.48
CA SER A 141 -17.75 20.90 10.49
C SER A 141 -16.33 20.65 11.04
N GLY A 142 -15.59 19.66 10.53
CA GLY A 142 -14.26 19.39 11.04
C GLY A 142 -13.18 20.34 10.50
N GLU A 143 -12.04 20.38 11.15
CA GLU A 143 -10.89 21.22 10.79
C GLU A 143 -9.78 20.41 10.08
N LEU A 144 -9.01 21.09 9.24
CA LEU A 144 -7.79 20.55 8.61
C LEU A 144 -6.57 21.14 9.32
N PHE A 145 -5.74 20.26 9.87
CA PHE A 145 -4.51 20.60 10.56
C PHE A 145 -3.32 20.36 9.61
N LEU A 146 -2.62 21.43 9.28
CA LEU A 146 -1.42 21.40 8.45
C LEU A 146 -0.31 22.19 9.14
N PRO A 147 0.98 21.83 8.90
CA PRO A 147 2.10 22.65 9.31
C PRO A 147 2.10 24.05 8.67
N ASP A 148 3.12 24.82 9.02
CA ASP A 148 3.31 26.15 8.45
C ASP A 148 3.47 26.14 6.93
N GLU A 149 3.40 27.34 6.33
CA GLU A 149 3.48 27.53 4.91
C GLU A 149 4.79 27.02 4.30
N SER A 150 5.91 27.10 5.02
CA SER A 150 7.22 26.68 4.51
C SER A 150 7.30 25.17 4.36
N TRP A 151 6.84 24.43 5.35
CA TRP A 151 6.75 22.97 5.31
C TRP A 151 5.80 22.50 4.20
N TRP A 152 4.60 23.09 4.18
CA TRP A 152 3.60 22.71 3.19
C TRP A 152 4.07 22.98 1.75
N SER A 153 4.63 24.16 1.48
CA SER A 153 5.14 24.52 0.15
C SER A 153 6.25 23.58 -0.31
N HIS A 154 7.15 23.19 0.61
CA HIS A 154 8.23 22.26 0.31
C HIS A 154 7.64 20.90 -0.13
N TRP A 155 6.85 20.26 0.72
CA TRP A 155 6.33 18.92 0.46
C TRP A 155 5.28 18.87 -0.64
N SER A 156 4.43 19.89 -0.76
CA SER A 156 3.51 20.05 -1.88
C SER A 156 4.24 20.13 -3.23
N SER A 157 5.34 20.87 -3.29
CA SER A 157 6.18 20.95 -4.49
C SER A 157 6.80 19.59 -4.85
N GLN A 158 7.29 18.83 -3.86
CA GLN A 158 7.83 17.48 -4.10
C GLN A 158 6.73 16.52 -4.56
N TYR A 159 5.56 16.55 -3.93
CA TYR A 159 4.40 15.76 -4.33
C TYR A 159 3.98 16.05 -5.78
N GLN A 160 3.86 17.31 -6.16
CA GLN A 160 3.51 17.69 -7.53
C GLN A 160 4.57 17.23 -8.53
N ARG A 161 5.85 17.34 -8.19
CA ARG A 161 6.94 16.83 -9.05
C ARG A 161 6.88 15.32 -9.20
N LEU A 162 6.60 14.57 -8.13
CA LEU A 162 6.44 13.12 -8.18
C LEU A 162 5.29 12.72 -9.11
N VAL A 163 4.12 13.34 -8.95
CA VAL A 163 2.93 13.05 -9.78
C VAL A 163 3.12 13.46 -11.24
N LEU A 164 3.81 14.59 -11.52
CA LEU A 164 3.99 15.07 -12.89
C LEU A 164 5.18 14.45 -13.63
N LYS A 165 6.27 14.14 -12.91
CA LYS A 165 7.53 13.66 -13.49
C LYS A 165 7.82 12.19 -13.23
N GLY A 166 7.02 11.56 -12.38
CA GLY A 166 7.20 10.15 -12.00
C GLY A 166 8.45 9.90 -11.16
N PRO A 167 9.05 8.71 -11.25
CA PRO A 167 10.04 8.19 -10.31
C PRO A 167 11.39 8.92 -10.23
N SER A 168 11.56 10.05 -10.88
CA SER A 168 12.79 10.85 -10.82
C SER A 168 12.88 11.79 -9.60
N VAL A 169 11.94 11.72 -8.67
CA VAL A 169 11.87 12.56 -7.48
C VAL A 169 12.18 11.72 -6.26
N ASP A 170 13.09 12.20 -5.41
CA ASP A 170 13.43 11.56 -4.13
C ASP A 170 12.34 11.87 -3.09
N MET A 171 11.22 11.20 -3.22
CA MET A 171 10.06 11.28 -2.32
C MET A 171 9.48 9.89 -2.12
N PRO A 172 9.33 9.43 -0.88
CA PRO A 172 8.76 8.11 -0.60
C PRO A 172 7.29 8.06 -1.03
N ASN A 173 6.85 6.85 -1.37
CA ASN A 173 5.47 6.58 -1.74
C ASN A 173 4.94 5.33 -1.04
N LEU A 174 3.69 4.99 -1.34
CA LEU A 174 3.05 3.79 -0.84
C LEU A 174 2.57 2.92 -1.99
N VAL A 175 2.88 1.61 -1.93
CA VAL A 175 2.35 0.58 -2.81
C VAL A 175 1.40 -0.29 -1.99
N TYR A 176 0.13 -0.39 -2.40
CA TYR A 176 -0.86 -1.22 -1.72
C TYR A 176 -1.47 -2.25 -2.65
N LEU A 177 -1.37 -3.50 -2.27
CA LEU A 177 -1.89 -4.66 -3.01
C LEU A 177 -2.94 -5.39 -2.17
N ASP A 178 -4.20 -5.08 -2.42
CA ASP A 178 -5.36 -5.72 -1.79
C ASP A 178 -5.54 -7.16 -2.29
N ALA A 179 -5.85 -8.10 -1.40
CA ALA A 179 -6.01 -9.51 -1.73
C ALA A 179 -7.15 -9.75 -2.74
N GLU A 180 -8.28 -9.06 -2.60
CA GLU A 180 -9.46 -9.24 -3.45
C GLU A 180 -9.31 -8.56 -4.81
N ALA A 181 -8.51 -7.48 -4.89
CA ALA A 181 -8.29 -6.73 -6.12
C ALA A 181 -7.30 -7.40 -7.07
N ARG A 182 -6.44 -8.31 -6.59
CA ARG A 182 -5.41 -8.97 -7.40
C ARG A 182 -5.98 -10.09 -8.27
N ARG A 183 -6.84 -9.73 -9.22
CA ARG A 183 -7.40 -10.66 -10.20
C ARG A 183 -6.93 -10.28 -11.60
N TRP A 184 -6.52 -11.28 -12.38
CA TRP A 184 -6.27 -11.05 -13.78
C TRP A 184 -7.59 -10.97 -14.54
N VAL A 185 -7.76 -9.92 -15.32
CA VAL A 185 -8.89 -9.76 -16.22
C VAL A 185 -8.36 -9.53 -17.62
N ARG A 186 -8.89 -10.28 -18.58
CA ARG A 186 -8.51 -10.14 -19.99
C ARG A 186 -8.98 -8.78 -20.50
N PRO A 187 -8.08 -7.99 -21.13
CA PRO A 187 -8.48 -6.73 -21.75
C PRO A 187 -9.46 -6.95 -22.89
N GLN A 188 -10.49 -6.14 -22.96
CA GLN A 188 -11.54 -6.25 -23.99
C GLN A 188 -11.60 -5.03 -24.91
N LYS A 189 -11.05 -3.88 -24.48
CA LYS A 189 -11.16 -2.60 -25.20
C LYS A 189 -9.79 -1.97 -25.40
N ASP A 190 -9.64 -1.25 -26.50
CA ASP A 190 -8.48 -0.41 -26.81
C ASP A 190 -7.11 -1.11 -26.76
N ILE A 191 -7.08 -2.41 -27.04
CA ILE A 191 -5.89 -3.25 -26.97
C ILE A 191 -4.80 -2.72 -27.90
N GLY A 192 -3.58 -2.55 -27.35
CA GLY A 192 -2.40 -2.13 -28.08
C GLY A 192 -2.23 -0.61 -28.25
N ASN A 193 -3.16 0.20 -27.75
CA ASN A 193 -3.00 1.64 -27.70
C ASN A 193 -1.98 2.03 -26.60
N LEU A 194 -0.93 2.74 -26.95
CA LEU A 194 -0.05 3.36 -25.95
C LEU A 194 -0.85 4.44 -25.20
N SER A 195 -1.15 4.16 -23.95
CA SER A 195 -1.76 5.10 -23.02
C SER A 195 -0.80 5.35 -21.88
N PRO A 196 -0.53 6.60 -21.50
CA PRO A 196 0.31 6.87 -20.33
C PRO A 196 -0.31 6.23 -19.09
N ASP A 197 0.55 5.75 -18.19
CA ASP A 197 0.14 5.29 -16.86
C ASP A 197 -0.57 6.42 -16.11
N ASP A 198 -1.42 6.05 -15.15
CA ASP A 198 -2.00 7.03 -14.25
C ASP A 198 -0.91 7.59 -13.33
N SER A 199 -0.66 8.88 -13.44
CA SER A 199 0.38 9.56 -12.67
C SER A 199 0.14 9.51 -11.15
N SER A 200 -1.10 9.30 -10.70
CA SER A 200 -1.43 9.13 -9.28
C SER A 200 -0.79 7.87 -8.67
N GLN A 201 -0.49 6.86 -9.49
CA GLN A 201 0.23 5.64 -9.10
C GLN A 201 1.65 5.93 -8.56
N ALA A 202 2.23 7.06 -8.92
CA ALA A 202 3.54 7.45 -8.38
C ALA A 202 3.48 7.79 -6.88
N TRP A 203 2.33 8.24 -6.37
CA TRP A 203 2.10 8.54 -4.96
C TRP A 203 1.54 7.35 -4.18
N LEU A 204 0.47 6.77 -4.70
CA LEU A 204 -0.19 5.58 -4.16
C LEU A 204 -0.42 4.60 -5.29
N ALA A 205 0.45 3.61 -5.38
CA ALA A 205 0.29 2.55 -6.36
C ALA A 205 -0.67 1.48 -5.85
N THR A 206 -1.70 1.21 -6.62
CA THR A 206 -2.67 0.13 -6.36
C THR A 206 -2.83 -0.71 -7.62
N TYR A 207 -3.22 -1.96 -7.44
CA TYR A 207 -3.68 -2.78 -8.54
C TYR A 207 -5.20 -2.90 -8.47
N GLU A 208 -5.87 -2.46 -9.53
CA GLU A 208 -7.33 -2.53 -9.63
C GLU A 208 -7.74 -3.37 -10.84
N VAL A 209 -8.75 -4.19 -10.64
CA VAL A 209 -9.32 -4.99 -11.71
C VAL A 209 -9.99 -4.09 -12.74
N ASN A 210 -9.53 -4.18 -14.00
CA ASN A 210 -10.04 -3.37 -15.09
C ASN A 210 -10.03 -4.19 -16.40
N ASP A 211 -11.08 -4.10 -17.21
CA ASP A 211 -11.16 -4.73 -18.55
C ASP A 211 -10.70 -3.80 -19.68
N ASN A 212 -10.38 -2.55 -19.38
CA ASN A 212 -9.86 -1.58 -20.31
C ASN A 212 -8.33 -1.71 -20.40
N TRP A 213 -7.77 -1.72 -21.59
CA TRP A 213 -6.31 -1.75 -21.81
C TRP A 213 -5.55 -0.70 -21.01
N LYS A 214 -6.08 0.51 -20.99
CA LYS A 214 -5.57 1.57 -20.10
C LYS A 214 -5.79 1.15 -18.63
N GLY A 215 -4.72 1.09 -17.86
CA GLY A 215 -4.72 0.65 -16.46
C GLY A 215 -4.48 -0.85 -16.27
N GLN A 216 -4.38 -1.61 -17.36
CA GLN A 216 -3.95 -3.00 -17.30
C GLN A 216 -2.43 -3.11 -17.08
N LEU A 217 -2.02 -4.14 -16.36
CA LEU A 217 -0.59 -4.43 -16.14
C LEU A 217 0.17 -4.61 -17.46
N GLU A 218 -0.42 -5.26 -18.45
CA GLU A 218 0.22 -5.46 -19.75
C GLU A 218 0.44 -4.12 -20.48
N SER A 219 -0.50 -3.17 -20.39
CA SER A 219 -0.30 -1.81 -20.89
C SER A 219 0.86 -1.11 -20.18
N SER A 220 0.96 -1.29 -18.87
CA SER A 220 2.04 -0.71 -18.06
C SER A 220 3.41 -1.34 -18.38
N LEU A 221 3.46 -2.64 -18.73
CA LEU A 221 4.67 -3.29 -19.27
C LEU A 221 5.14 -2.64 -20.59
N PHE A 222 4.19 -2.34 -21.48
CA PHE A 222 4.50 -1.63 -22.75
C PHE A 222 5.04 -0.23 -22.48
N ASN A 223 4.39 0.49 -21.56
CA ASN A 223 4.87 1.82 -21.16
C ASN A 223 6.26 1.77 -20.52
N MET A 224 6.52 0.79 -19.66
CA MET A 224 7.84 0.60 -19.06
C MET A 224 8.91 0.36 -20.12
N LYS A 225 8.64 -0.50 -21.13
CA LYS A 225 9.58 -0.72 -22.24
C LYS A 225 9.90 0.57 -23.00
N ALA A 226 8.91 1.46 -23.18
CA ALA A 226 9.06 2.71 -23.90
C ALA A 226 9.72 3.81 -23.06
N THR A 227 9.45 3.87 -21.75
CA THR A 227 9.88 4.97 -20.88
C THR A 227 11.08 4.64 -19.99
N MET A 228 11.34 3.35 -19.75
CA MET A 228 12.42 2.84 -18.89
C MET A 228 13.11 1.64 -19.57
N PRO A 229 13.72 1.85 -20.75
CA PRO A 229 14.27 0.76 -21.57
C PRO A 229 15.40 -0.03 -20.89
N ASP A 230 16.12 0.59 -19.96
CA ASP A 230 17.20 -0.05 -19.21
C ASP A 230 16.68 -0.95 -18.08
N GLU A 231 15.55 -0.61 -17.47
CA GLU A 231 14.95 -1.35 -16.35
C GLU A 231 14.01 -2.47 -16.83
N TYR A 232 13.42 -2.34 -18.01
CA TYR A 232 12.47 -3.30 -18.54
C TYR A 232 13.08 -4.72 -18.72
N PRO A 233 14.30 -4.90 -19.27
CA PRO A 233 14.90 -6.23 -19.36
C PRO A 233 15.13 -6.88 -17.99
N GLU A 234 15.57 -6.13 -16.99
CA GLU A 234 15.76 -6.62 -15.62
C GLU A 234 14.44 -7.11 -15.03
N MET A 235 13.35 -6.36 -15.25
CA MET A 235 12.00 -6.76 -14.85
C MET A 235 11.62 -8.11 -15.49
N ILE A 236 11.78 -8.27 -16.79
CA ILE A 236 11.45 -9.51 -17.50
C ILE A 236 12.29 -10.69 -16.97
N VAL A 237 13.58 -10.48 -16.72
CA VAL A 237 14.45 -11.50 -16.12
C VAL A 237 13.96 -11.91 -14.74
N THR A 238 13.59 -10.95 -13.90
CA THR A 238 13.05 -11.20 -12.54
C THR A 238 11.76 -12.01 -12.61
N LEU A 239 10.83 -11.63 -13.46
CA LEU A 239 9.56 -12.34 -13.63
C LEU A 239 9.77 -13.78 -14.13
N ASN A 240 10.68 -13.96 -15.08
CA ASN A 240 10.96 -15.27 -15.69
C ASN A 240 11.59 -16.29 -14.73
N GLN A 241 12.13 -15.85 -13.59
CA GLN A 241 12.60 -16.77 -12.54
C GLN A 241 11.46 -17.58 -11.89
N PHE A 242 10.22 -17.14 -12.04
CA PHE A 242 9.04 -17.78 -11.45
C PHE A 242 8.27 -18.66 -12.43
N PHE A 243 8.66 -18.71 -13.70
CA PHE A 243 7.96 -19.48 -14.71
C PHE A 243 8.77 -20.72 -15.11
N SER A 244 8.21 -21.89 -14.82
CA SER A 244 8.83 -23.17 -15.19
C SER A 244 8.31 -23.63 -16.57
N GLY A 245 9.24 -23.99 -17.46
CA GLY A 245 8.89 -24.49 -18.81
C GLY A 245 8.38 -23.42 -19.78
N LYS A 246 8.48 -22.15 -19.40
CA LYS A 246 8.06 -20.99 -20.21
C LYS A 246 8.73 -19.71 -19.76
N HIS A 247 8.70 -18.69 -20.60
CA HIS A 247 9.20 -17.35 -20.25
C HIS A 247 8.46 -16.26 -21.01
N ILE A 248 8.32 -15.09 -20.37
CA ILE A 248 7.83 -13.88 -21.01
C ILE A 248 8.92 -13.40 -21.97
N GLU A 249 8.55 -13.18 -23.23
CA GLU A 249 9.46 -12.66 -24.25
C GLU A 249 9.77 -11.18 -23.97
N ALA A 250 11.03 -10.77 -23.97
CA ALA A 250 11.41 -9.38 -23.76
C ALA A 250 11.07 -8.49 -24.96
N GLU A 251 10.96 -9.06 -26.17
CA GLU A 251 10.57 -8.32 -27.36
C GLU A 251 9.05 -8.21 -27.45
N ILE A 252 8.58 -6.99 -27.73
CA ILE A 252 7.18 -6.73 -28.06
C ILE A 252 7.10 -6.44 -29.54
N HIS A 253 6.36 -7.30 -30.27
CA HIS A 253 6.22 -7.16 -31.70
C HIS A 253 5.09 -6.19 -32.05
N PRO A 254 5.26 -5.36 -33.11
CA PRO A 254 4.24 -4.40 -33.52
C PRO A 254 2.87 -5.06 -33.77
N GLY A 255 1.81 -4.49 -33.16
CA GLY A 255 0.44 -4.98 -33.27
C GLY A 255 0.16 -6.28 -32.52
N GLN A 256 1.07 -6.77 -31.70
CA GLN A 256 0.90 -7.98 -30.91
C GLN A 256 0.87 -7.67 -29.41
N ARG A 257 0.23 -8.54 -28.66
CA ARG A 257 0.25 -8.55 -27.19
C ARG A 257 1.55 -9.19 -26.70
N GLN A 258 1.86 -9.01 -25.41
CA GLN A 258 2.99 -9.66 -24.77
C GLN A 258 2.90 -11.18 -24.90
N ARG A 259 3.95 -11.81 -25.40
CA ARG A 259 4.00 -13.27 -25.62
C ARG A 259 4.71 -13.96 -24.46
N VAL A 260 4.21 -15.15 -24.14
CA VAL A 260 4.87 -16.13 -23.28
C VAL A 260 5.28 -17.29 -24.18
N LEU A 261 6.56 -17.55 -24.28
CA LEU A 261 7.12 -18.63 -25.05
C LEU A 261 7.24 -19.88 -24.19
N LEU A 262 6.80 -21.02 -24.71
CA LEU A 262 6.93 -22.33 -24.08
C LEU A 262 8.20 -23.04 -24.57
N ASP A 263 8.80 -23.86 -23.72
CA ASP A 263 9.95 -24.71 -24.14
C ASP A 263 9.63 -25.65 -25.30
N SER A 264 8.34 -25.94 -25.52
CA SER A 264 7.86 -26.70 -26.67
C SER A 264 7.91 -25.96 -27.98
N GLY A 265 8.27 -24.67 -28.00
CA GLY A 265 8.29 -23.80 -29.19
C GLY A 265 6.95 -23.11 -29.49
N ASN A 266 5.88 -23.40 -28.75
CA ASN A 266 4.61 -22.72 -28.88
C ASN A 266 4.60 -21.42 -28.04
N ASN A 267 3.61 -20.57 -28.26
CA ASN A 267 3.41 -19.36 -27.46
C ASN A 267 1.95 -19.11 -27.12
N HIS A 268 1.74 -18.27 -26.10
CA HIS A 268 0.40 -17.76 -25.71
C HIS A 268 0.54 -16.34 -25.14
N SER A 269 -0.58 -15.66 -24.91
CA SER A 269 -0.60 -14.36 -24.22
C SER A 269 -0.51 -14.53 -22.71
N LEU A 270 -0.30 -13.43 -21.97
CA LEU A 270 -0.33 -13.41 -20.51
C LEU A 270 -1.65 -13.95 -19.94
N ASP A 271 -2.76 -13.86 -20.68
CA ASP A 271 -4.08 -14.37 -20.24
C ASP A 271 -4.13 -15.88 -19.97
N ALA A 272 -3.19 -16.64 -20.53
CA ALA A 272 -3.15 -18.09 -20.37
C ALA A 272 -2.18 -18.55 -19.25
N LEU A 273 -1.63 -17.62 -18.49
CA LEU A 273 -0.92 -17.94 -17.26
C LEU A 273 -1.87 -18.50 -16.20
N SER A 274 -1.36 -19.32 -15.30
CA SER A 274 -2.14 -19.81 -14.16
C SER A 274 -2.43 -18.68 -13.16
N SER A 275 -3.42 -18.89 -12.28
CA SER A 275 -3.76 -17.90 -11.25
C SER A 275 -2.57 -17.53 -10.36
N GLY A 276 -1.75 -18.51 -9.95
CA GLY A 276 -0.54 -18.26 -9.16
C GLY A 276 0.51 -17.45 -9.92
N GLU A 277 0.72 -17.72 -11.21
CA GLU A 277 1.63 -16.95 -12.06
C GLU A 277 1.15 -15.52 -12.27
N HIS A 278 -0.17 -15.31 -12.38
CA HIS A 278 -0.74 -13.97 -12.40
C HIS A 278 -0.49 -13.22 -11.09
N GLN A 279 -0.62 -13.90 -9.93
CA GLN A 279 -0.32 -13.28 -8.63
C GLN A 279 1.13 -12.84 -8.55
N VAL A 280 2.08 -13.70 -8.93
CA VAL A 280 3.51 -13.37 -8.98
C VAL A 280 3.75 -12.16 -9.91
N LEU A 281 3.19 -12.21 -11.12
CA LEU A 281 3.34 -11.12 -12.10
C LEU A 281 2.81 -9.80 -11.56
N ILE A 282 1.61 -9.79 -10.99
CA ILE A 282 0.97 -8.58 -10.44
C ILE A 282 1.82 -8.00 -9.30
N MET A 283 2.20 -8.82 -8.31
CA MET A 283 2.92 -8.34 -7.14
C MET A 283 4.33 -7.83 -7.49
N LEU A 284 5.13 -8.62 -8.19
CA LEU A 284 6.50 -8.22 -8.52
C LEU A 284 6.52 -7.01 -9.44
N PHE A 285 5.68 -7.01 -10.48
CA PHE A 285 5.64 -5.89 -11.41
C PHE A 285 5.22 -4.60 -10.71
N THR A 286 4.14 -4.63 -9.92
CA THR A 286 3.64 -3.42 -9.27
C THR A 286 4.66 -2.85 -8.28
N VAL A 287 5.26 -3.72 -7.45
CA VAL A 287 6.27 -3.28 -6.48
C VAL A 287 7.51 -2.73 -7.19
N GLN A 288 8.07 -3.45 -8.16
CA GLN A 288 9.29 -3.01 -8.84
C GLN A 288 9.07 -1.74 -9.67
N ARG A 289 7.91 -1.64 -10.34
CA ARG A 289 7.56 -0.50 -11.21
C ARG A 289 7.36 0.79 -10.42
N TRP A 290 6.67 0.71 -9.28
CA TRP A 290 6.15 1.89 -8.62
C TRP A 290 6.86 2.26 -7.31
N LEU A 291 7.52 1.32 -6.63
CA LEU A 291 8.15 1.63 -5.35
C LEU A 291 9.27 2.67 -5.51
N GLN A 292 9.14 3.78 -4.80
CA GLN A 292 10.15 4.83 -4.73
C GLN A 292 11.17 4.55 -3.61
N PRO A 293 12.36 5.20 -3.65
CA PRO A 293 13.29 5.15 -2.53
C PRO A 293 12.61 5.53 -1.20
N GLY A 294 12.81 4.73 -0.18
CA GLY A 294 12.17 4.91 1.13
C GLY A 294 10.66 4.64 1.14
N GLY A 295 10.07 4.07 0.09
CA GLY A 295 8.63 3.81 0.04
C GLY A 295 8.18 2.66 0.95
N VAL A 296 6.87 2.55 1.19
CA VAL A 296 6.24 1.49 1.97
C VAL A 296 5.43 0.59 1.05
N VAL A 297 5.58 -0.72 1.21
CA VAL A 297 4.79 -1.73 0.49
C VAL A 297 3.86 -2.43 1.46
N LEU A 298 2.58 -2.42 1.15
CA LEU A 298 1.51 -3.13 1.88
C LEU A 298 0.97 -4.24 1.00
N ILE A 299 1.02 -5.50 1.44
CA ILE A 299 0.46 -6.63 0.68
C ILE A 299 -0.47 -7.43 1.59
N ASP A 300 -1.72 -7.48 1.22
CA ASP A 300 -2.72 -8.30 1.90
C ASP A 300 -2.67 -9.72 1.34
N GLU A 301 -2.42 -10.71 2.21
CA GLU A 301 -2.34 -12.14 1.90
C GLU A 301 -1.52 -12.47 0.62
N PRO A 302 -0.19 -12.24 0.61
CA PRO A 302 0.65 -12.51 -0.56
C PRO A 302 0.67 -13.99 -0.98
N ASP A 303 0.31 -14.90 -0.08
CA ASP A 303 0.24 -16.33 -0.29
C ASP A 303 -1.06 -16.81 -0.97
N LEU A 304 -2.07 -15.96 -1.07
CA LEU A 304 -3.36 -16.32 -1.64
C LEU A 304 -3.21 -16.78 -3.11
N HIS A 305 -3.76 -17.96 -3.41
CA HIS A 305 -3.70 -18.62 -4.72
C HIS A 305 -2.30 -19.06 -5.20
N LEU A 306 -1.28 -18.97 -4.36
CA LEU A 306 0.07 -19.44 -4.70
C LEU A 306 0.26 -20.92 -4.31
N HIS A 307 1.05 -21.60 -5.13
CA HIS A 307 1.60 -22.90 -4.70
C HIS A 307 2.64 -22.65 -3.58
N PRO A 308 2.67 -23.45 -2.51
CA PRO A 308 3.58 -23.26 -1.38
C PRO A 308 5.05 -23.06 -1.79
N SER A 309 5.52 -23.75 -2.82
CA SER A 309 6.90 -23.61 -3.31
C SER A 309 7.24 -22.23 -3.88
N LEU A 310 6.25 -21.41 -4.25
CA LEU A 310 6.45 -20.08 -4.80
C LEU A 310 6.46 -18.97 -3.73
N ILE A 311 5.89 -19.25 -2.54
CA ILE A 311 5.70 -18.24 -1.49
C ILE A 311 7.04 -17.66 -1.02
N SER A 312 7.97 -18.52 -0.56
CA SER A 312 9.27 -18.07 -0.05
C SER A 312 10.14 -17.38 -1.10
N PRO A 313 10.26 -17.87 -2.36
CA PRO A 313 10.97 -17.14 -3.41
C PRO A 313 10.35 -15.78 -3.74
N LEU A 314 9.02 -15.69 -3.79
CA LEU A 314 8.32 -14.44 -4.06
C LEU A 314 8.56 -13.41 -2.96
N LEU A 315 8.37 -13.80 -1.70
CA LEU A 315 8.64 -12.91 -0.57
C LEU A 315 10.09 -12.45 -0.55
N ALA A 316 11.05 -13.36 -0.76
CA ALA A 316 12.47 -12.99 -0.84
C ALA A 316 12.75 -11.98 -1.96
N SER A 317 12.10 -12.11 -3.12
CA SER A 317 12.25 -11.15 -4.20
C SER A 317 11.66 -9.78 -3.86
N ILE A 318 10.47 -9.75 -3.25
CA ILE A 318 9.83 -8.49 -2.81
C ILE A 318 10.67 -7.82 -1.71
N GLU A 319 11.09 -8.57 -0.69
CA GLU A 319 11.96 -8.09 0.39
C GLU A 319 13.27 -7.49 -0.15
N ASN A 320 13.89 -8.13 -1.14
CA ASN A 320 15.10 -7.63 -1.80
C ASN A 320 14.84 -6.32 -2.57
N ILE A 321 13.71 -6.21 -3.28
CA ILE A 321 13.33 -4.97 -3.97
C ILE A 321 13.15 -3.83 -2.95
N VAL A 322 12.41 -4.10 -1.87
CA VAL A 322 12.13 -3.13 -0.81
C VAL A 322 13.43 -2.72 -0.10
N ALA A 323 14.29 -3.67 0.25
CA ALA A 323 15.57 -3.40 0.90
C ALA A 323 16.50 -2.54 0.03
N ARG A 324 16.60 -2.82 -1.29
CA ARG A 324 17.37 -1.99 -2.23
C ARG A 324 16.89 -0.55 -2.32
N LYS A 325 15.62 -0.31 -2.03
CA LYS A 325 15.00 1.03 -2.01
C LYS A 325 15.00 1.64 -0.60
N ASN A 326 15.60 1.01 0.42
CA ASN A 326 15.54 1.41 1.83
C ASN A 326 14.08 1.61 2.31
N GLY A 327 13.17 0.76 1.83
CA GLY A 327 11.74 0.82 2.11
C GLY A 327 11.31 -0.02 3.32
N GLN A 328 10.00 -0.11 3.52
CA GLN A 328 9.36 -0.97 4.52
C GLN A 328 8.34 -1.88 3.84
N LEU A 329 8.31 -3.15 4.22
CA LEU A 329 7.33 -4.14 3.79
C LEU A 329 6.42 -4.50 4.96
N VAL A 330 5.12 -4.33 4.78
CA VAL A 330 4.09 -4.76 5.73
C VAL A 330 3.16 -5.73 5.02
N ILE A 331 3.08 -6.96 5.50
CA ILE A 331 2.20 -7.98 4.92
C ILE A 331 1.24 -8.55 5.95
N THR A 332 0.14 -9.12 5.46
CA THR A 332 -0.74 -9.98 6.27
C THR A 332 -0.65 -11.41 5.78
N SER A 333 -0.77 -12.39 6.63
CA SER A 333 -0.86 -13.78 6.21
C SER A 333 -1.41 -14.70 7.31
N HIS A 334 -2.01 -15.80 6.87
CA HIS A 334 -2.42 -16.92 7.72
C HIS A 334 -1.45 -18.11 7.63
N ALA A 335 -0.46 -18.08 6.75
CA ALA A 335 0.45 -19.19 6.51
C ALA A 335 1.53 -19.27 7.61
N THR A 336 1.60 -20.41 8.28
CA THR A 336 2.57 -20.65 9.37
C THR A 336 4.02 -20.59 8.94
N ASP A 337 4.32 -20.94 7.69
CA ASP A 337 5.67 -20.84 7.12
C ASP A 337 6.13 -19.38 7.02
N ILE A 338 5.20 -18.46 6.71
CA ILE A 338 5.46 -17.02 6.70
C ILE A 338 5.67 -16.52 8.13
N TRP A 339 4.90 -17.02 9.12
CA TRP A 339 5.07 -16.64 10.52
C TRP A 339 6.48 -16.96 11.00
N GLN A 340 6.96 -18.21 10.78
CA GLN A 340 8.31 -18.61 11.16
C GLN A 340 9.40 -17.76 10.49
N ARG A 341 9.17 -17.35 9.24
CA ARG A 341 10.09 -16.44 8.53
C ARG A 341 10.21 -15.11 9.25
N TYR A 342 9.10 -14.46 9.60
CA TYR A 342 9.10 -13.16 10.23
C TYR A 342 9.47 -13.18 11.71
N ASP A 343 9.23 -14.26 12.42
CA ASP A 343 9.76 -14.48 13.77
C ASP A 343 11.30 -14.46 13.81
N ASN A 344 11.96 -14.80 12.69
CA ASN A 344 13.43 -14.85 12.59
C ASN A 344 14.05 -13.62 11.88
N MET A 345 13.35 -12.98 10.98
CA MET A 345 13.92 -11.99 10.04
C MET A 345 13.17 -10.64 10.01
N GLY A 346 12.22 -10.43 10.89
CA GLY A 346 11.39 -9.24 10.93
C GLY A 346 10.61 -9.12 12.22
N LEU A 347 9.48 -8.45 12.17
CA LEU A 347 8.55 -8.29 13.29
C LEU A 347 7.22 -8.95 12.96
N ARG A 348 6.75 -9.85 13.81
CA ARG A 348 5.40 -10.38 13.73
C ARG A 348 4.52 -9.78 14.83
N ILE A 349 3.40 -9.22 14.42
CA ILE A 349 2.40 -8.59 15.30
C ILE A 349 1.11 -9.39 15.20
N ASP A 350 0.59 -9.86 16.33
CA ASP A 350 -0.72 -10.49 16.41
C ASP A 350 -1.77 -9.49 16.88
N LEU A 351 -2.79 -9.25 16.06
CA LEU A 351 -3.86 -8.29 16.39
C LEU A 351 -4.79 -8.77 17.52
N THR A 352 -4.64 -10.00 18.02
CA THR A 352 -5.43 -10.50 19.15
C THR A 352 -4.80 -10.23 20.49
N ASP A 353 -3.50 -10.02 20.57
CA ASP A 353 -2.77 -9.84 21.83
C ASP A 353 -3.27 -8.64 22.66
N GLY A 354 -3.87 -7.63 22.01
CA GLY A 354 -4.50 -6.47 22.68
C GLY A 354 -5.87 -6.77 23.33
N LYS A 355 -6.57 -7.83 22.91
CA LYS A 355 -7.92 -8.16 23.43
C LYS A 355 -7.88 -9.01 24.69
N ASP A 356 -6.83 -9.76 24.92
CA ASP A 356 -6.70 -10.64 26.10
C ASP A 356 -6.25 -9.89 27.35
N ALA A 357 -5.62 -8.71 27.20
CA ALA A 357 -5.21 -7.88 28.33
C ALA A 357 -6.41 -7.23 29.06
N GLU A 358 -7.51 -6.94 28.38
CA GLU A 358 -8.72 -6.36 28.99
C GLU A 358 -9.68 -7.42 29.55
N ASN A 359 -9.67 -8.65 29.05
CA ASN A 359 -10.55 -9.73 29.51
C ASN A 359 -10.05 -10.49 30.75
N GLY A 360 -8.79 -10.30 31.15
CA GLY A 360 -8.19 -10.90 32.34
C GLY A 360 -8.47 -10.18 33.66
N GLN A 361 -9.27 -9.10 33.64
CA GLN A 361 -9.68 -8.31 34.84
C GLN A 361 -11.20 -8.32 35.08
N ARG A 362 -11.91 -9.36 34.71
CA ARG A 362 -13.31 -9.55 35.14
C ARG A 362 -13.47 -10.82 35.97
#